data_82b81f6668251004433dbafb2a58604d
#
_entry.id   82b81f6668251004433dbafb2a58604d
#
_cell.length_a   1.000
_cell.length_b   1.000
_cell.length_c   1.000
_cell.angle_alpha   90.00
_cell.angle_beta   90.00
_cell.angle_gamma   90.00
#
_symmetry.space_group_name_H-M   'P 1'
#
loop_
_entity.id
_entity.type
_entity.pdbx_description
1 polymer ?
#
loop_
_entity_poly.entity_id
_entity_poly.type
_entity_poly.pdbx_seq_one_letter_code
_entity_poly.pdbx_strand_id
1 'polypeptide(L)'
;MTDQQLEKLKYPIGKFECPSTITQATIDAWLSILKHLPNRLEQLVANLSDKQLNTVYRPNGWTIRQVIHHIADSHHHSYIRFKWAMTEDNPVIKAYNENTWAAQHDYNQPIELSLLHIKVVHAKLVYYLKGLTIQQLQRTFIHPETNETVTLDKNLGNYAWHSNHHYAHIENTLKREGWI
;
A
#
# COMPACT_ATOMS: atom_id res chain seq x y z
N MET A 1 -4.66 -25.18 -10.58
CA MET A 1 -3.92 -24.43 -9.58
C MET A 1 -4.33 -24.94 -8.20
N THR A 2 -3.38 -25.27 -7.33
CA THR A 2 -3.66 -25.70 -5.95
C THR A 2 -3.96 -24.51 -5.04
N ASP A 3 -4.59 -24.75 -3.87
CA ASP A 3 -4.84 -23.70 -2.87
C ASP A 3 -3.53 -23.05 -2.40
N GLN A 4 -2.45 -23.83 -2.25
CA GLN A 4 -1.14 -23.32 -1.90
C GLN A 4 -0.55 -22.39 -2.96
N GLN A 5 -0.75 -22.69 -4.25
CA GLN A 5 -0.34 -21.82 -5.35
C GLN A 5 -1.16 -20.52 -5.35
N LEU A 6 -2.47 -20.61 -5.09
CA LEU A 6 -3.34 -19.45 -5.00
C LEU A 6 -2.94 -18.55 -3.81
N GLU A 7 -2.62 -19.15 -2.66
CA GLU A 7 -2.19 -18.39 -1.48
C GLU A 7 -0.86 -17.64 -1.72
N LYS A 8 0.09 -18.26 -2.44
CA LYS A 8 1.33 -17.57 -2.86
C LYS A 8 1.07 -16.40 -3.82
N LEU A 9 0.05 -16.46 -4.67
CA LEU A 9 -0.32 -15.33 -5.50
C LEU A 9 -1.02 -14.22 -4.72
N LYS A 10 -1.79 -14.57 -3.68
CA LYS A 10 -2.42 -13.59 -2.78
C LYS A 10 -1.41 -12.87 -1.90
N TYR A 11 -0.41 -13.60 -1.39
CA TYR A 11 0.60 -13.10 -0.46
C TYR A 11 2.01 -13.42 -0.97
N PRO A 12 2.45 -12.75 -2.04
CA PRO A 12 3.72 -13.09 -2.70
C PRO A 12 4.95 -12.89 -1.81
N ILE A 13 4.84 -12.06 -0.79
CA ILE A 13 5.90 -11.79 0.20
C ILE A 13 5.49 -12.19 1.64
N GLY A 14 4.46 -13.04 1.78
CA GLY A 14 3.86 -13.36 3.09
C GLY A 14 2.93 -12.26 3.60
N LYS A 15 2.35 -12.49 4.79
CA LYS A 15 1.50 -11.51 5.50
C LYS A 15 2.38 -10.56 6.30
N PHE A 16 1.82 -9.39 6.66
CA PHE A 16 2.54 -8.46 7.54
C PHE A 16 2.68 -9.06 8.94
N GLU A 17 3.91 -9.17 9.39
CA GLU A 17 4.26 -9.54 10.76
C GLU A 17 4.96 -8.34 11.41
N CYS A 18 4.30 -7.73 12.39
CA CYS A 18 4.87 -6.62 13.11
C CYS A 18 5.98 -7.14 14.04
N PRO A 19 7.21 -6.61 13.98
CA PRO A 19 8.25 -7.02 14.90
C PRO A 19 7.85 -6.70 16.35
N SER A 20 8.29 -7.54 17.29
CA SER A 20 8.02 -7.36 18.73
C SER A 20 8.61 -6.05 19.28
N THR A 21 9.66 -5.55 18.65
CA THR A 21 10.31 -4.28 19.01
C THR A 21 10.52 -3.45 17.73
N ILE A 22 9.96 -2.25 17.72
CA ILE A 22 10.13 -1.30 16.64
C ILE A 22 11.20 -0.30 17.06
N THR A 23 12.37 -0.37 16.42
CA THR A 23 13.51 0.52 16.68
C THR A 23 13.53 1.67 15.68
N GLN A 24 14.36 2.69 15.93
CA GLN A 24 14.59 3.78 14.96
C GLN A 24 15.08 3.22 13.62
N ALA A 25 15.97 2.23 13.62
CA ALA A 25 16.45 1.58 12.39
C ALA A 25 15.31 0.89 11.62
N THR A 26 14.34 0.30 12.33
CA THR A 26 13.13 -0.28 11.73
C THR A 26 12.27 0.80 11.06
N ILE A 27 12.06 1.91 11.76
CA ILE A 27 11.31 3.08 11.24
C ILE A 27 11.99 3.64 9.99
N ASP A 28 13.30 3.83 10.02
CA ASP A 28 14.08 4.36 8.91
C ASP A 28 14.02 3.44 7.67
N ALA A 29 14.07 2.12 7.88
CA ALA A 29 13.90 1.14 6.82
C ALA A 29 12.50 1.22 6.18
N TRP A 30 11.44 1.32 6.98
CA TRP A 30 10.07 1.46 6.49
C TRP A 30 9.86 2.79 5.75
N LEU A 31 10.40 3.90 6.27
CA LEU A 31 10.38 5.19 5.59
C LEU A 31 11.12 5.15 4.25
N SER A 32 12.22 4.40 4.17
CA SER A 32 12.96 4.20 2.92
C SER A 32 12.12 3.45 1.88
N ILE A 33 11.37 2.41 2.27
CA ILE A 33 10.45 1.70 1.38
C ILE A 33 9.39 2.66 0.82
N LEU A 34 8.71 3.41 1.69
CA LEU A 34 7.70 4.41 1.26
C LEU A 34 8.31 5.48 0.34
N LYS A 35 9.51 5.96 0.65
CA LYS A 35 10.19 6.98 -0.17
C LYS A 35 10.46 6.51 -1.59
N HIS A 36 10.84 5.24 -1.76
CA HIS A 36 11.29 4.73 -3.05
C HIS A 36 10.19 4.05 -3.87
N LEU A 37 9.05 3.68 -3.25
CA LEU A 37 7.96 3.02 -3.98
C LEU A 37 7.50 3.78 -5.23
N PRO A 38 7.26 5.11 -5.22
CA PRO A 38 6.74 5.79 -6.40
C PRO A 38 7.62 5.61 -7.64
N ASN A 39 8.93 5.81 -7.50
CA ASN A 39 9.86 5.67 -8.62
C ASN A 39 10.00 4.21 -9.07
N ARG A 40 10.06 3.26 -8.13
CA ARG A 40 10.12 1.82 -8.45
C ARG A 40 8.87 1.38 -9.21
N LEU A 41 7.69 1.82 -8.76
CA LEU A 41 6.43 1.47 -9.40
C LEU A 41 6.32 2.09 -10.79
N GLU A 42 6.64 3.38 -10.94
CA GLU A 42 6.67 4.08 -12.23
C GLU A 42 7.57 3.36 -13.24
N GLN A 43 8.79 3.00 -12.84
CA GLN A 43 9.73 2.25 -13.69
C GLN A 43 9.21 0.86 -14.07
N LEU A 44 8.56 0.16 -13.13
CA LEU A 44 8.06 -1.19 -13.36
C LEU A 44 6.94 -1.22 -14.43
N VAL A 45 6.12 -0.17 -14.49
CA VAL A 45 4.93 -0.13 -15.35
C VAL A 45 5.06 0.81 -16.57
N ALA A 46 6.20 1.49 -16.73
CA ALA A 46 6.39 2.56 -17.72
C ALA A 46 6.08 2.17 -19.17
N ASN A 47 6.27 0.91 -19.55
CA ASN A 47 6.13 0.45 -20.93
C ASN A 47 4.98 -0.57 -21.10
N LEU A 48 4.07 -0.65 -20.13
CA LEU A 48 2.97 -1.58 -20.20
C LEU A 48 1.87 -1.06 -21.13
N SER A 49 1.46 -1.90 -22.07
CA SER A 49 0.28 -1.66 -22.91
C SER A 49 -1.01 -1.80 -22.10
N ASP A 50 -2.12 -1.25 -22.60
CA ASP A 50 -3.45 -1.42 -22.01
C ASP A 50 -3.83 -2.89 -21.80
N LYS A 51 -3.46 -3.75 -22.74
CA LYS A 51 -3.68 -5.21 -22.63
C LYS A 51 -2.95 -5.77 -21.41
N GLN A 52 -1.70 -5.37 -21.18
CA GLN A 52 -0.90 -5.81 -20.04
C GLN A 52 -1.45 -5.23 -18.73
N LEU A 53 -1.83 -3.95 -18.72
CA LEU A 53 -2.44 -3.31 -17.56
C LEU A 53 -3.77 -3.97 -17.15
N ASN A 54 -4.52 -4.54 -18.09
CA ASN A 54 -5.78 -5.24 -17.84
C ASN A 54 -5.61 -6.74 -17.52
N THR A 55 -4.37 -7.23 -17.36
CA THR A 55 -4.10 -8.60 -16.95
C THR A 55 -4.23 -8.75 -15.43
N VAL A 56 -4.94 -9.81 -15.00
CA VAL A 56 -5.14 -10.09 -13.58
C VAL A 56 -3.91 -10.73 -12.95
N TYR A 57 -3.55 -10.30 -11.74
CA TYR A 57 -2.39 -10.88 -11.04
C TYR A 57 -2.65 -12.31 -10.52
N ARG A 58 -3.92 -12.71 -10.36
CA ARG A 58 -4.37 -14.06 -10.02
C ARG A 58 -5.80 -14.29 -10.49
N PRO A 59 -6.30 -15.54 -10.54
CA PRO A 59 -7.71 -15.83 -10.79
C PRO A 59 -8.62 -15.09 -9.80
N ASN A 60 -9.64 -14.45 -10.33
CA ASN A 60 -10.59 -13.61 -9.55
C ASN A 60 -9.91 -12.49 -8.74
N GLY A 61 -8.69 -12.09 -9.12
CA GLY A 61 -7.98 -10.95 -8.54
C GLY A 61 -8.15 -9.69 -9.38
N TRP A 62 -7.56 -8.63 -8.89
CA TRP A 62 -7.52 -7.34 -9.59
C TRP A 62 -6.58 -7.40 -10.80
N THR A 63 -6.82 -6.54 -11.77
CA THR A 63 -5.87 -6.24 -12.84
C THR A 63 -4.68 -5.43 -12.30
N ILE A 64 -3.58 -5.39 -13.05
CA ILE A 64 -2.43 -4.52 -12.73
C ILE A 64 -2.90 -3.07 -12.59
N ARG A 65 -3.78 -2.60 -13.49
CA ARG A 65 -4.40 -1.26 -13.44
C ARG A 65 -5.09 -1.01 -12.10
N GLN A 66 -5.97 -1.94 -11.69
CA GLN A 66 -6.70 -1.83 -10.42
C GLN A 66 -5.76 -1.83 -9.20
N VAL A 67 -4.68 -2.61 -9.22
CA VAL A 67 -3.66 -2.60 -8.16
C VAL A 67 -3.01 -1.23 -8.03
N ILE A 68 -2.67 -0.57 -9.15
CA ILE A 68 -2.05 0.77 -9.13
C ILE A 68 -3.01 1.82 -8.56
N HIS A 69 -4.28 1.81 -8.97
CA HIS A 69 -5.30 2.73 -8.44
C HIS A 69 -5.53 2.47 -6.94
N HIS A 70 -5.60 1.19 -6.53
CA HIS A 70 -5.74 0.81 -5.12
C HIS A 70 -4.56 1.31 -4.25
N ILE A 71 -3.32 1.22 -4.74
CA ILE A 71 -2.17 1.77 -4.00
C ILE A 71 -2.37 3.28 -3.75
N ALA A 72 -2.82 4.03 -4.75
CA ALA A 72 -3.06 5.47 -4.62
C ALA A 72 -4.08 5.77 -3.52
N ASP A 73 -5.23 5.11 -3.57
CA ASP A 73 -6.32 5.29 -2.60
C ASP A 73 -5.92 4.86 -1.20
N SER A 74 -5.36 3.66 -1.07
CA SER A 74 -4.98 3.10 0.23
C SER A 74 -3.91 3.96 0.92
N HIS A 75 -2.90 4.42 0.19
CA HIS A 75 -1.84 5.25 0.77
C HIS A 75 -2.31 6.68 1.06
N HIS A 76 -3.29 7.19 0.33
CA HIS A 76 -3.97 8.44 0.67
C HIS A 76 -4.72 8.29 2.01
N HIS A 77 -5.48 7.22 2.19
CA HIS A 77 -6.13 6.90 3.46
C HIS A 77 -5.13 6.78 4.61
N SER A 78 -3.98 6.14 4.38
CA SER A 78 -2.93 6.06 5.38
C SER A 78 -2.45 7.45 5.84
N TYR A 79 -2.17 8.34 4.88
CA TYR A 79 -1.76 9.71 5.19
C TYR A 79 -2.79 10.43 6.07
N ILE A 80 -4.07 10.27 5.76
CA ILE A 80 -5.16 10.87 6.53
C ILE A 80 -5.24 10.23 7.94
N ARG A 81 -5.11 8.91 8.06
CA ARG A 81 -5.09 8.20 9.36
C ARG A 81 -3.99 8.72 10.29
N PHE A 82 -2.78 8.94 9.75
CA PHE A 82 -1.70 9.58 10.52
C PHE A 82 -2.08 10.98 10.99
N LYS A 83 -2.72 11.78 10.15
CA LYS A 83 -3.15 13.14 10.50
C LYS A 83 -4.21 13.12 11.61
N TRP A 84 -5.23 12.27 11.49
CA TRP A 84 -6.27 12.13 12.53
C TRP A 84 -5.67 11.69 13.86
N ALA A 85 -4.90 10.62 13.90
CA ALA A 85 -4.32 10.14 15.15
C ALA A 85 -3.37 11.14 15.82
N MET A 86 -2.79 12.08 15.06
CA MET A 86 -1.95 13.15 15.61
C MET A 86 -2.75 14.36 16.10
N THR A 87 -3.98 14.55 15.64
CA THR A 87 -4.79 15.74 15.96
C THR A 87 -5.99 15.43 16.86
N GLU A 88 -6.38 14.16 16.98
CA GLU A 88 -7.50 13.70 17.78
C GLU A 88 -7.03 12.62 18.76
N ASP A 89 -7.80 12.38 19.82
CA ASP A 89 -7.48 11.35 20.81
C ASP A 89 -8.09 10.01 20.41
N ASN A 90 -7.24 9.06 20.01
CA ASN A 90 -7.60 7.71 19.62
C ASN A 90 -8.83 7.62 18.69
N PRO A 91 -8.84 8.34 17.53
CA PRO A 91 -10.01 8.44 16.68
C PRO A 91 -10.38 7.11 16.06
N VAL A 92 -11.68 6.90 15.80
CA VAL A 92 -12.14 5.82 14.93
C VAL A 92 -11.97 6.25 13.49
N ILE A 93 -11.13 5.55 12.72
CA ILE A 93 -10.90 5.88 11.31
C ILE A 93 -12.06 5.43 10.43
N LYS A 94 -12.16 5.98 9.21
CA LYS A 94 -13.09 5.48 8.20
C LYS A 94 -12.44 4.31 7.45
N ALA A 95 -13.02 3.11 7.56
CA ALA A 95 -12.71 2.01 6.65
C ALA A 95 -13.46 2.15 5.32
N TYR A 96 -12.99 1.46 4.29
CA TYR A 96 -13.65 1.41 2.98
C TYR A 96 -13.51 0.00 2.39
N ASN A 97 -14.46 -0.40 1.56
CA ASN A 97 -14.43 -1.69 0.88
C ASN A 97 -13.63 -1.57 -0.42
N GLU A 98 -12.41 -2.10 -0.42
CA GLU A 98 -11.45 -1.98 -1.53
C GLU A 98 -12.00 -2.63 -2.81
N ASN A 99 -12.73 -3.76 -2.70
CA ASN A 99 -13.29 -4.43 -3.87
C ASN A 99 -14.40 -3.60 -4.51
N THR A 100 -15.24 -2.96 -3.70
CA THR A 100 -16.29 -2.08 -4.22
C THR A 100 -15.70 -0.82 -4.86
N TRP A 101 -14.61 -0.29 -4.30
CA TRP A 101 -13.89 0.84 -4.89
C TRP A 101 -13.23 0.44 -6.20
N ALA A 102 -12.53 -0.70 -6.24
CA ALA A 102 -11.89 -1.22 -7.45
C ALA A 102 -12.87 -1.55 -8.59
N ALA A 103 -14.17 -1.66 -8.28
CA ALA A 103 -15.23 -1.86 -9.27
C ALA A 103 -15.83 -0.55 -9.81
N GLN A 104 -15.43 0.63 -9.29
CA GLN A 104 -15.92 1.91 -9.77
C GLN A 104 -15.31 2.27 -11.14
N HIS A 105 -16.00 3.13 -11.88
CA HIS A 105 -15.62 3.50 -13.26
C HIS A 105 -14.28 4.22 -13.36
N ASP A 106 -13.88 4.95 -12.32
CA ASP A 106 -12.63 5.70 -12.25
C ASP A 106 -11.39 4.81 -12.20
N TYR A 107 -11.54 3.53 -11.84
CA TYR A 107 -10.46 2.53 -11.96
C TYR A 107 -10.14 2.12 -13.40
N ASN A 108 -10.90 2.64 -14.39
CA ASN A 108 -10.58 2.49 -15.83
C ASN A 108 -9.76 3.66 -16.39
N GLN A 109 -9.50 4.70 -15.59
CA GLN A 109 -8.72 5.87 -16.02
C GLN A 109 -7.24 5.51 -16.31
N PRO A 110 -6.48 6.40 -16.98
CA PRO A 110 -5.05 6.24 -17.17
C PRO A 110 -4.30 6.12 -15.84
N ILE A 111 -3.34 5.19 -15.76
CA ILE A 111 -2.58 4.93 -14.52
C ILE A 111 -1.70 6.10 -14.09
N GLU A 112 -1.34 6.98 -15.02
CA GLU A 112 -0.49 8.16 -14.80
C GLU A 112 -1.05 9.07 -13.70
N LEU A 113 -2.38 9.18 -13.61
CA LEU A 113 -3.04 9.97 -12.57
C LEU A 113 -2.79 9.36 -11.18
N SER A 114 -2.88 8.04 -11.05
CA SER A 114 -2.59 7.36 -9.78
C SER A 114 -1.10 7.30 -9.47
N LEU A 115 -0.23 7.15 -10.46
CA LEU A 115 1.22 7.23 -10.26
C LEU A 115 1.63 8.62 -9.74
N LEU A 116 1.07 9.69 -10.31
CA LEU A 116 1.28 11.05 -9.82
C LEU A 116 0.72 11.24 -8.40
N HIS A 117 -0.48 10.71 -8.12
CA HIS A 117 -1.10 10.75 -6.80
C HIS A 117 -0.23 10.04 -5.75
N ILE A 118 0.25 8.82 -6.04
CA ILE A 118 1.18 8.07 -5.19
C ILE A 118 2.44 8.89 -4.92
N LYS A 119 3.03 9.49 -5.95
CA LYS A 119 4.25 10.31 -5.84
C LYS A 119 4.05 11.48 -4.88
N VAL A 120 2.95 12.21 -5.02
CA VAL A 120 2.64 13.37 -4.18
C VAL A 120 2.31 12.95 -2.74
N VAL A 121 1.47 11.93 -2.57
CA VAL A 121 1.09 11.43 -1.24
C VAL A 121 2.31 10.90 -0.48
N HIS A 122 3.16 10.10 -1.14
CA HIS A 122 4.37 9.57 -0.50
C HIS A 122 5.38 10.67 -0.13
N ALA A 123 5.57 11.67 -0.97
CA ALA A 123 6.42 12.81 -0.65
C ALA A 123 5.94 13.53 0.63
N LYS A 124 4.63 13.80 0.72
CA LYS A 124 4.01 14.44 1.90
C LYS A 124 4.08 13.53 3.12
N LEU A 125 3.75 12.24 2.96
CA LEU A 125 3.73 11.26 4.05
C LEU A 125 5.12 11.07 4.64
N VAL A 126 6.14 10.83 3.82
CA VAL A 126 7.53 10.64 4.28
C VAL A 126 8.06 11.90 4.96
N TYR A 127 7.79 13.08 4.39
CA TYR A 127 8.18 14.35 5.03
C TYR A 127 7.52 14.49 6.41
N TYR A 128 6.22 14.22 6.50
CA TYR A 128 5.46 14.31 7.75
C TYR A 128 5.98 13.33 8.80
N LEU A 129 6.14 12.06 8.44
CA LEU A 129 6.59 11.01 9.36
C LEU A 129 8.01 11.23 9.88
N LYS A 130 8.91 11.78 9.07
CA LYS A 130 10.27 12.15 9.50
C LYS A 130 10.31 13.24 10.57
N GLY A 131 9.26 14.05 10.66
CA GLY A 131 9.12 15.07 11.69
C GLY A 131 8.52 14.56 13.00
N LEU A 132 8.06 13.31 13.05
CA LEU A 132 7.47 12.73 14.27
C LEU A 132 8.54 12.08 15.14
N THR A 133 8.39 12.26 16.46
CA THR A 133 9.20 11.55 17.46
C THR A 133 8.71 10.11 17.64
N ILE A 134 9.55 9.23 18.19
CA ILE A 134 9.16 7.86 18.56
C ILE A 134 7.93 7.87 19.49
N GLN A 135 7.88 8.80 20.45
CA GLN A 135 6.73 8.94 21.36
C GLN A 135 5.44 9.31 20.60
N GLN A 136 5.51 10.19 19.61
CA GLN A 136 4.36 10.54 18.77
C GLN A 136 3.89 9.37 17.91
N LEU A 137 4.79 8.50 17.47
CA LEU A 137 4.46 7.28 16.73
C LEU A 137 3.75 6.21 17.59
N GLN A 138 3.71 6.38 18.95
CA GLN A 138 2.90 5.55 19.84
C GLN A 138 1.43 6.01 19.93
N ARG A 139 1.07 7.15 19.35
CA ARG A 139 -0.35 7.55 19.24
C ARG A 139 -1.11 6.53 18.41
N THR A 140 -2.42 6.45 18.66
CA THR A 140 -3.27 5.37 18.17
C THR A 140 -4.48 5.86 17.40
N PHE A 141 -5.08 4.97 16.65
CA PHE A 141 -6.43 5.04 16.13
C PHE A 141 -7.13 3.68 16.28
N ILE A 142 -8.46 3.65 16.20
CA ILE A 142 -9.28 2.43 16.21
C ILE A 142 -9.68 2.09 14.78
N HIS A 143 -9.41 0.84 14.35
CA HIS A 143 -9.91 0.33 13.08
C HIS A 143 -11.32 -0.26 13.26
N PRO A 144 -12.36 0.28 12.61
CA PRO A 144 -13.75 -0.07 12.93
C PRO A 144 -14.16 -1.50 12.55
N GLU A 145 -13.47 -2.14 11.60
CA GLU A 145 -13.78 -3.52 11.18
C GLU A 145 -13.22 -4.57 12.13
N THR A 146 -12.08 -4.31 12.76
CA THR A 146 -11.42 -5.24 13.68
C THR A 146 -11.55 -4.83 15.14
N ASN A 147 -11.98 -3.59 15.42
CA ASN A 147 -11.94 -2.94 16.74
C ASN A 147 -10.52 -2.91 17.34
N GLU A 148 -9.48 -3.11 16.53
CA GLU A 148 -8.10 -3.03 17.00
C GLU A 148 -7.68 -1.57 17.20
N THR A 149 -7.00 -1.33 18.32
CA THR A 149 -6.23 -0.11 18.54
C THR A 149 -4.87 -0.28 17.88
N VAL A 150 -4.60 0.55 16.88
CA VAL A 150 -3.38 0.49 16.04
C VAL A 150 -2.49 1.67 16.35
N THR A 151 -1.23 1.42 16.72
CA THR A 151 -0.23 2.47 16.88
C THR A 151 0.27 2.98 15.51
N LEU A 152 0.72 4.23 15.46
CA LEU A 152 1.20 4.83 14.21
C LEU A 152 2.47 4.17 13.67
N ASP A 153 3.36 3.67 14.52
CA ASP A 153 4.53 2.89 14.10
C ASP A 153 4.13 1.56 13.45
N LYS A 154 3.15 0.83 14.03
CA LYS A 154 2.59 -0.39 13.44
C LYS A 154 1.93 -0.09 12.09
N ASN A 155 1.18 1.02 11.99
CA ASN A 155 0.58 1.46 10.74
C ASN A 155 1.65 1.80 9.68
N LEU A 156 2.76 2.44 10.06
CA LEU A 156 3.89 2.70 9.17
C LEU A 156 4.47 1.39 8.61
N GLY A 157 4.71 0.40 9.47
CA GLY A 157 5.22 -0.92 9.07
C GLY A 157 4.26 -1.63 8.12
N ASN A 158 2.95 -1.60 8.42
CA ASN A 158 1.94 -2.18 7.56
C ASN A 158 1.94 -1.54 6.16
N TYR A 159 2.09 -0.22 6.04
CA TYR A 159 2.13 0.46 4.74
C TYR A 159 3.47 0.30 4.01
N ALA A 160 4.57 0.10 4.71
CA ALA A 160 5.83 -0.33 4.09
C ALA A 160 5.71 -1.75 3.52
N TRP A 161 5.11 -2.68 4.26
CA TRP A 161 4.78 -4.02 3.76
C TRP A 161 3.79 -3.97 2.59
N HIS A 162 2.70 -3.22 2.70
CA HIS A 162 1.67 -3.03 1.66
C HIS A 162 2.27 -2.51 0.34
N SER A 163 3.22 -1.59 0.44
CA SER A 163 4.00 -1.10 -0.70
C SER A 163 4.69 -2.23 -1.46
N ASN A 164 5.46 -3.05 -0.74
CA ASN A 164 6.20 -4.16 -1.34
C ASN A 164 5.27 -5.31 -1.77
N HIS A 165 4.17 -5.54 -1.05
CA HIS A 165 3.16 -6.54 -1.35
C HIS A 165 2.51 -6.30 -2.72
N HIS A 166 2.01 -5.11 -2.96
CA HIS A 166 1.39 -4.77 -4.23
C HIS A 166 2.40 -4.58 -5.37
N TYR A 167 3.59 -4.08 -5.07
CA TYR A 167 4.69 -4.09 -6.03
C TYR A 167 5.00 -5.52 -6.50
N ALA A 168 5.08 -6.49 -5.57
CA ALA A 168 5.33 -7.88 -5.90
C ALA A 168 4.17 -8.54 -6.67
N HIS A 169 2.90 -8.15 -6.46
CA HIS A 169 1.79 -8.60 -7.29
C HIS A 169 2.03 -8.26 -8.77
N ILE A 170 2.42 -7.00 -9.04
CA ILE A 170 2.69 -6.54 -10.40
C ILE A 170 3.93 -7.23 -10.95
N GLU A 171 5.07 -7.14 -10.25
CA GLU A 171 6.35 -7.70 -10.70
C GLU A 171 6.26 -9.22 -11.02
N ASN A 172 5.64 -9.99 -10.12
CA ASN A 172 5.48 -11.43 -10.33
C ASN A 172 4.53 -11.75 -11.49
N THR A 173 3.54 -10.88 -11.74
CA THR A 173 2.69 -11.01 -12.94
C THR A 173 3.52 -10.79 -14.20
N LEU A 174 4.31 -9.72 -14.26
CA LEU A 174 5.17 -9.44 -15.42
C LEU A 174 6.17 -10.58 -15.68
N LYS A 175 6.78 -11.12 -14.62
CA LYS A 175 7.71 -12.28 -14.71
C LYS A 175 7.00 -13.54 -15.21
N ARG A 176 5.81 -13.84 -14.67
CA ARG A 176 5.01 -15.02 -15.09
C ARG A 176 4.60 -14.97 -16.54
N GLU A 177 4.24 -13.79 -17.03
CA GLU A 177 3.84 -13.58 -18.42
C GLU A 177 5.06 -13.40 -19.37
N GLY A 178 6.30 -13.40 -18.86
CA GLY A 178 7.52 -13.25 -19.66
C GLY A 178 7.72 -11.85 -20.23
N TRP A 179 7.25 -10.82 -19.53
CA TRP A 179 7.36 -9.41 -19.97
C TRP A 179 8.58 -8.70 -19.39
N ILE A 180 9.19 -9.26 -18.36
CA ILE A 180 10.49 -8.84 -17.77
C ILE A 180 11.30 -10.06 -17.36
#